data_22cab956a09ce71108204151670b1a99
#
_entry.id   22cab956a09ce71108204151670b1a99
#
_cell.length_a   1.000
_cell.length_b   1.000
_cell.length_c   1.000
_cell.angle_alpha   90.00
_cell.angle_beta   90.00
_cell.angle_gamma   90.00
#
_symmetry.space_group_name_H-M   'P 1'
#
loop_
_entity.id
_entity.type
_entity.pdbx_description
1 polymer ?
#
loop_
_entity_poly.entity_id
_entity_poly.type
_entity_poly.pdbx_seq_one_letter_code
_entity_poly.pdbx_strand_id
1 'polypeptide(L)'
;TVYRSDASFAETAAAIEAAAAGSSLKLHGSLDVRVPDDAQRATVFVFTSPGYIDAARAEEPRTVSAQILRVAVFTWGDEQKTVVNMANPVAHAMVYYADSPNYDKLVSAARSAADELRGLVSALPGEAVSEQAEPIRKEKHYNKDKGDGPARMMTKFRTWEKSQSLIEEDTAENFEAVVDRVVARLEAGEISDETFPYGWEIVTRIPVRDDAVYIGLTNPYIENRMVHINSSFR
;
A
#
# COMPACT_ATOMS: atom_id res chain seq x y z
N THR A 1 -11.07 7.45 5.10
CA THR A 1 -10.61 8.85 4.96
C THR A 1 -10.00 9.30 6.27
N VAL A 2 -8.83 9.91 6.21
CA VAL A 2 -8.15 10.45 7.41
C VAL A 2 -8.06 11.97 7.38
N TYR A 3 -8.22 12.56 6.20
CA TYR A 3 -8.09 13.99 6.01
C TYR A 3 -8.96 14.51 4.88
N ARG A 4 -9.50 15.72 5.04
CA ARG A 4 -10.22 16.46 4.00
C ARG A 4 -9.41 17.70 3.67
N SER A 5 -8.97 17.85 2.43
CA SER A 5 -8.17 19.00 2.01
C SER A 5 -9.07 20.18 1.61
N ASP A 6 -8.65 21.38 2.00
CA ASP A 6 -9.24 22.64 1.52
C ASP A 6 -8.67 23.08 0.17
N ALA A 7 -7.57 22.42 -0.26
CA ALA A 7 -6.92 22.68 -1.54
C ALA A 7 -7.50 21.78 -2.65
N SER A 8 -7.23 22.14 -3.89
CA SER A 8 -7.56 21.31 -5.04
C SER A 8 -6.83 19.97 -5.00
N PHE A 9 -7.29 19.02 -5.81
CA PHE A 9 -6.63 17.72 -5.95
C PHE A 9 -5.14 17.86 -6.32
N ALA A 10 -4.82 18.69 -7.31
CA ALA A 10 -3.44 18.86 -7.77
C ALA A 10 -2.54 19.51 -6.70
N GLU A 11 -3.06 20.53 -6.00
CA GLU A 11 -2.32 21.18 -4.90
C GLU A 11 -2.11 20.22 -3.73
N THR A 12 -3.11 19.39 -3.40
CA THR A 12 -3.00 18.40 -2.32
C THR A 12 -1.98 17.33 -2.69
N ALA A 13 -1.99 16.83 -3.92
CA ALA A 13 -1.01 15.85 -4.40
C ALA A 13 0.43 16.42 -4.33
N ALA A 14 0.63 17.63 -4.84
CA ALA A 14 1.93 18.33 -4.78
C ALA A 14 2.38 18.60 -3.32
N ALA A 15 1.44 18.92 -2.43
CA ALA A 15 1.75 19.15 -1.02
C ALA A 15 2.20 17.87 -0.30
N ILE A 16 1.67 16.69 -0.68
CA ILE A 16 2.15 15.39 -0.17
C ILE A 16 3.59 15.15 -0.58
N GLU A 17 3.95 15.39 -1.84
CA GLU A 17 5.32 15.23 -2.32
C GLU A 17 6.28 16.18 -1.60
N ALA A 18 5.87 17.45 -1.43
CA ALA A 18 6.67 18.43 -0.71
C ALA A 18 6.84 18.06 0.77
N ALA A 19 5.78 17.62 1.45
CA ALA A 19 5.84 17.17 2.84
C ALA A 19 6.71 15.92 3.00
N ALA A 20 6.69 15.01 2.03
CA ALA A 20 7.53 13.82 2.03
C ALA A 20 9.03 14.17 2.05
N ALA A 21 9.44 15.19 1.29
CA ALA A 21 10.84 15.63 1.24
C ALA A 21 11.38 16.14 2.59
N GLY A 22 10.50 16.62 3.47
CA GLY A 22 10.83 17.10 4.83
C GLY A 22 10.59 16.07 5.94
N SER A 23 10.14 14.86 5.61
CA SER A 23 9.77 13.82 6.57
C SER A 23 10.86 12.75 6.74
N SER A 24 10.69 11.88 7.74
CA SER A 24 11.48 10.64 7.89
C SER A 24 11.09 9.55 6.89
N LEU A 25 9.93 9.68 6.25
CA LEU A 25 9.43 8.73 5.28
C LEU A 25 10.16 8.86 3.94
N LYS A 26 10.34 7.74 3.26
CA LYS A 26 10.89 7.72 1.90
C LYS A 26 9.76 7.51 0.90
N LEU A 27 9.54 8.48 0.04
CA LEU A 27 8.65 8.37 -1.12
C LEU A 27 9.35 7.58 -2.23
N HIS A 28 8.70 6.57 -2.78
CA HIS A 28 9.23 5.69 -3.84
C HIS A 28 8.57 5.89 -5.19
N GLY A 29 7.44 6.57 -5.22
CA GLY A 29 6.71 6.86 -6.43
C GLY A 29 5.23 7.09 -6.17
N SER A 30 4.54 7.46 -7.24
CA SER A 30 3.10 7.67 -7.23
C SER A 30 2.47 7.02 -8.46
N LEU A 31 1.20 6.69 -8.35
CA LEU A 31 0.38 6.16 -9.42
C LEU A 31 -0.87 7.00 -9.55
N ASP A 32 -1.06 7.62 -10.71
CA ASP A 32 -2.35 8.18 -11.10
C ASP A 32 -3.26 7.05 -11.55
N VAL A 33 -4.27 6.77 -10.74
CA VAL A 33 -5.22 5.69 -10.99
C VAL A 33 -6.10 6.05 -12.17
N ARG A 34 -6.24 5.16 -13.13
CA ARG A 34 -7.12 5.34 -14.30
C ARG A 34 -8.56 5.17 -13.87
N VAL A 35 -9.28 6.28 -13.80
CA VAL A 35 -10.70 6.32 -13.45
C VAL A 35 -11.55 6.51 -14.72
N PRO A 36 -12.74 5.88 -14.80
CA PRO A 36 -13.59 5.96 -15.99
C PRO A 36 -14.21 7.35 -16.23
N ASP A 37 -14.34 8.13 -15.16
CA ASP A 37 -14.92 9.47 -15.18
C ASP A 37 -13.81 10.52 -15.05
N ASP A 38 -13.61 11.33 -16.09
CA ASP A 38 -12.60 12.39 -16.11
C ASP A 38 -12.78 13.45 -15.01
N ALA A 39 -13.99 13.55 -14.44
CA ALA A 39 -14.25 14.41 -13.30
C ALA A 39 -13.70 13.86 -11.97
N GLN A 40 -13.47 12.56 -11.89
CA GLN A 40 -12.86 11.92 -10.72
C GLN A 40 -11.36 11.77 -10.93
N ARG A 41 -10.61 11.92 -9.85
CA ARG A 41 -9.16 11.75 -9.84
C ARG A 41 -8.74 10.96 -8.62
N ALA A 42 -7.71 10.15 -8.77
CA ALA A 42 -7.08 9.45 -7.66
C ALA A 42 -5.59 9.27 -7.94
N THR A 43 -4.75 9.61 -6.95
CA THR A 43 -3.31 9.32 -6.97
C THR A 43 -2.94 8.56 -5.70
N VAL A 44 -2.19 7.50 -5.85
CA VAL A 44 -1.65 6.70 -4.73
C VAL A 44 -0.15 6.95 -4.63
N PHE A 45 0.30 7.40 -3.46
CA PHE A 45 1.71 7.58 -3.11
C PHE A 45 2.20 6.39 -2.30
N VAL A 46 3.39 5.90 -2.63
CA VAL A 46 4.00 4.71 -2.01
C VAL A 46 5.21 5.12 -1.20
N PHE A 47 5.18 4.78 0.09
CA PHE A 47 6.23 5.15 1.04
C PHE A 47 6.80 3.93 1.76
N THR A 48 7.96 4.13 2.37
CA THR A 48 8.48 3.29 3.45
C THR A 48 8.89 4.16 4.63
N SER A 49 8.84 3.57 5.84
CA SER A 49 9.47 4.13 7.04
C SER A 49 10.78 3.37 7.29
N PRO A 50 11.95 4.03 7.30
CA PRO A 50 13.22 3.37 7.58
C PRO A 50 13.20 2.60 8.91
N GLY A 51 12.61 3.19 9.95
CA GLY A 51 12.50 2.54 11.26
C GLY A 51 11.65 1.28 11.22
N TYR A 52 10.60 1.24 10.41
CA TYR A 52 9.77 0.04 10.25
C TYR A 52 10.49 -1.05 9.43
N ILE A 53 11.17 -0.66 8.34
CA ILE A 53 12.01 -1.56 7.55
C ILE A 53 13.09 -2.21 8.44
N ASP A 54 13.79 -1.42 9.24
CA ASP A 54 14.84 -1.92 10.12
C ASP A 54 14.30 -2.86 11.22
N ALA A 55 13.14 -2.54 11.78
CA ALA A 55 12.49 -3.40 12.78
C ALA A 55 12.11 -4.77 12.21
N ALA A 56 11.72 -4.83 10.93
CA ALA A 56 11.28 -6.03 10.24
C ALA A 56 12.38 -6.74 9.42
N ARG A 57 13.63 -6.28 9.52
CA ARG A 57 14.76 -6.80 8.71
C ARG A 57 14.99 -8.30 8.86
N ALA A 58 14.70 -8.88 10.04
CA ALA A 58 14.89 -10.30 10.32
C ALA A 58 13.70 -11.19 9.93
N GLU A 59 12.60 -10.58 9.48
CA GLU A 59 11.39 -11.31 9.09
C GLU A 59 11.53 -11.90 7.69
N GLU A 60 10.66 -12.85 7.36
CA GLU A 60 10.66 -13.49 6.04
C GLU A 60 10.41 -12.48 4.90
N PRO A 61 11.13 -12.58 3.76
CA PRO A 61 10.96 -11.66 2.62
C PRO A 61 9.51 -11.51 2.14
N ARG A 62 8.73 -12.59 2.20
CA ARG A 62 7.32 -12.57 1.79
C ARG A 62 6.42 -11.64 2.64
N THR A 63 6.89 -11.20 3.81
CA THR A 63 6.15 -10.25 4.65
C THR A 63 6.40 -8.79 4.31
N VAL A 64 7.29 -8.50 3.37
CA VAL A 64 7.71 -7.15 2.99
C VAL A 64 6.54 -6.24 2.60
N SER A 65 5.49 -6.79 1.99
CA SER A 65 4.31 -6.00 1.62
C SER A 65 3.61 -5.33 2.81
N ALA A 66 3.79 -5.82 4.05
CA ALA A 66 3.30 -5.17 5.26
C ALA A 66 4.02 -3.85 5.57
N GLN A 67 5.25 -3.68 5.09
CA GLN A 67 6.10 -2.52 5.33
C GLN A 67 5.88 -1.40 4.29
N ILE A 68 5.11 -1.69 3.24
CA ILE A 68 4.82 -0.73 2.17
C ILE A 68 3.61 0.12 2.58
N LEU A 69 3.88 1.40 2.80
CA LEU A 69 2.91 2.39 3.24
C LEU A 69 2.26 3.05 2.02
N ARG A 70 0.97 3.38 2.11
CA ARG A 70 0.23 4.00 1.01
C ARG A 70 -0.64 5.13 1.51
N VAL A 71 -0.57 6.24 0.81
CA VAL A 71 -1.46 7.39 0.95
C VAL A 71 -2.15 7.61 -0.38
N ALA A 72 -3.45 7.77 -0.38
CA ALA A 72 -4.22 8.08 -1.57
C ALA A 72 -4.89 9.44 -1.43
N VAL A 73 -4.75 10.27 -2.46
CA VAL A 73 -5.53 11.49 -2.65
C VAL A 73 -6.55 11.20 -3.73
N PHE A 74 -7.80 11.59 -3.50
CA PHE A 74 -8.83 11.43 -4.52
C PHE A 74 -9.95 12.46 -4.34
N THR A 75 -10.70 12.70 -5.41
CA THR A 75 -11.91 13.50 -5.37
C THR A 75 -13.10 12.64 -4.95
N TRP A 76 -14.00 13.21 -4.15
CA TRP A 76 -15.15 12.51 -3.62
C TRP A 76 -16.43 13.33 -3.71
N GLY A 77 -17.50 12.66 -4.13
CA GLY A 77 -18.85 13.22 -4.21
C GLY A 77 -19.02 14.23 -5.38
N ASP A 78 -20.23 14.75 -5.51
CA ASP A 78 -20.60 15.66 -6.59
C ASP A 78 -19.86 17.02 -6.48
N GLU A 79 -19.49 17.41 -5.27
CA GLU A 79 -18.75 18.65 -5.01
C GLU A 79 -17.24 18.52 -5.30
N GLN A 80 -16.79 17.34 -5.77
CA GLN A 80 -15.38 17.05 -6.07
C GLN A 80 -14.42 17.39 -4.91
N LYS A 81 -14.85 17.10 -3.68
CA LYS A 81 -14.04 17.35 -2.48
C LYS A 81 -12.78 16.49 -2.53
N THR A 82 -11.66 17.11 -2.25
CA THR A 82 -10.37 16.41 -2.14
C THR A 82 -10.26 15.75 -0.77
N VAL A 83 -10.05 14.45 -0.77
CA VAL A 83 -9.88 13.65 0.45
C VAL A 83 -8.60 12.84 0.41
N VAL A 84 -8.05 12.58 1.58
CA VAL A 84 -6.84 11.79 1.74
C VAL A 84 -7.15 10.55 2.58
N ASN A 85 -6.78 9.39 2.06
CA ASN A 85 -6.83 8.12 2.77
C ASN A 85 -5.42 7.60 3.00
N MET A 86 -5.26 6.81 4.06
CA MET A 86 -4.05 6.02 4.26
C MET A 86 -4.41 4.56 4.53
N ALA A 87 -3.64 3.63 4.00
CA ALA A 87 -3.69 2.25 4.42
C ALA A 87 -3.23 2.15 5.88
N ASN A 88 -3.88 1.30 6.66
CA ASN A 88 -3.52 1.14 8.08
C ASN A 88 -2.33 0.16 8.23
N PRO A 89 -1.10 0.64 8.47
CA PRO A 89 0.06 -0.25 8.57
C PRO A 89 0.00 -1.17 9.79
N VAL A 90 -0.68 -0.74 10.85
CA VAL A 90 -0.86 -1.55 12.05
C VAL A 90 -1.71 -2.79 11.76
N ALA A 91 -2.79 -2.63 10.99
CA ALA A 91 -3.62 -3.75 10.58
C ALA A 91 -2.84 -4.75 9.70
N HIS A 92 -1.99 -4.26 8.80
CA HIS A 92 -1.10 -5.10 7.99
C HIS A 92 -0.10 -5.85 8.88
N ALA A 93 0.58 -5.15 9.79
CA ALA A 93 1.53 -5.78 10.71
C ALA A 93 0.88 -6.90 11.53
N MET A 94 -0.30 -6.65 12.08
CA MET A 94 -1.06 -7.64 12.87
C MET A 94 -1.43 -8.90 12.10
N VAL A 95 -1.60 -8.78 10.79
CA VAL A 95 -1.91 -9.92 9.92
C VAL A 95 -0.64 -10.65 9.50
N TYR A 96 0.31 -9.93 8.92
CA TYR A 96 1.50 -10.54 8.32
C TYR A 96 2.46 -11.12 9.36
N TYR A 97 2.51 -10.52 10.55
CA TYR A 97 3.42 -10.94 11.62
C TYR A 97 2.71 -11.69 12.77
N ALA A 98 1.48 -12.16 12.55
CA ALA A 98 0.70 -12.81 13.61
C ALA A 98 1.42 -13.99 14.29
N ASP A 99 2.28 -14.68 13.57
CA ASP A 99 3.06 -15.83 14.03
C ASP A 99 4.52 -15.49 14.35
N SER A 100 4.95 -14.24 14.16
CA SER A 100 6.32 -13.85 14.46
C SER A 100 6.58 -13.79 15.97
N PRO A 101 7.72 -14.29 16.43
CA PRO A 101 8.15 -14.09 17.82
C PRO A 101 8.39 -12.61 18.16
N ASN A 102 8.56 -11.77 17.15
CA ASN A 102 8.77 -10.32 17.26
C ASN A 102 7.48 -9.50 17.10
N TYR A 103 6.31 -10.13 17.17
CA TYR A 103 5.00 -9.51 16.87
C TYR A 103 4.82 -8.14 17.53
N ASP A 104 5.01 -8.02 18.84
CA ASP A 104 4.78 -6.77 19.58
C ASP A 104 5.73 -5.65 19.11
N LYS A 105 6.99 -5.98 18.84
CA LYS A 105 7.99 -5.04 18.29
C LYS A 105 7.56 -4.54 16.92
N LEU A 106 7.11 -5.45 16.06
CA LEU A 106 6.71 -5.15 14.68
C LEU A 106 5.43 -4.30 14.63
N VAL A 107 4.45 -4.63 15.46
CA VAL A 107 3.22 -3.84 15.60
C VAL A 107 3.54 -2.45 16.16
N SER A 108 4.47 -2.33 17.11
CA SER A 108 4.93 -1.04 17.63
C SER A 108 5.61 -0.20 16.55
N ALA A 109 6.48 -0.80 15.75
CA ALA A 109 7.13 -0.12 14.62
C ALA A 109 6.11 0.33 13.56
N ALA A 110 5.11 -0.49 13.27
CA ALA A 110 4.02 -0.12 12.39
C ALA A 110 3.16 1.03 12.93
N ARG A 111 2.98 1.14 14.25
CA ARG A 111 2.32 2.31 14.88
C ARG A 111 3.14 3.57 14.68
N SER A 112 4.45 3.52 14.92
CA SER A 112 5.34 4.65 14.66
C SER A 112 5.26 5.10 13.21
N ALA A 113 5.29 4.15 12.26
CA ALA A 113 5.14 4.47 10.83
C ALA A 113 3.75 5.06 10.50
N ALA A 114 2.69 4.63 11.18
CA ALA A 114 1.36 5.22 11.04
C ALA A 114 1.33 6.66 11.55
N ASP A 115 2.03 6.95 12.65
CA ASP A 115 2.11 8.29 13.22
C ASP A 115 2.97 9.22 12.35
N GLU A 116 4.05 8.72 11.73
CA GLU A 116 4.82 9.44 10.72
C GLU A 116 3.94 9.83 9.51
N LEU A 117 3.14 8.88 8.99
CA LEU A 117 2.19 9.17 7.90
C LEU A 117 1.12 10.19 8.31
N ARG A 118 0.57 10.09 9.53
CA ARG A 118 -0.39 11.07 10.04
C ARG A 118 0.25 12.45 10.16
N GLY A 119 1.49 12.52 10.64
CA GLY A 119 2.25 13.76 10.71
C GLY A 119 2.41 14.41 9.34
N LEU A 120 2.76 13.63 8.32
CA LEU A 120 2.85 14.09 6.94
C LEU A 120 1.51 14.63 6.44
N VAL A 121 0.42 13.89 6.62
CA VAL A 121 -0.92 14.30 6.16
C VAL A 121 -1.44 15.51 6.92
N SER A 122 -1.15 15.63 8.22
CA SER A 122 -1.57 16.76 9.05
C SER A 122 -0.87 18.08 8.70
N ALA A 123 0.20 18.04 7.92
CA ALA A 123 0.87 19.24 7.42
C ALA A 123 0.19 19.83 6.18
N LEU A 124 -0.80 19.14 5.61
CA LEU A 124 -1.57 19.61 4.45
C LEU A 124 -2.57 20.68 4.87
N PRO A 125 -2.97 21.61 3.96
CA PRO A 125 -4.07 22.53 4.20
C PRO A 125 -5.39 21.75 4.26
N GLY A 126 -6.16 21.93 5.35
CA GLY A 126 -7.44 21.26 5.55
C GLY A 126 -7.65 20.78 6.98
N GLU A 127 -8.47 19.77 7.15
CA GLU A 127 -8.88 19.24 8.44
C GLU A 127 -8.84 17.71 8.54
N ALA A 128 -8.48 17.22 9.72
CA ALA A 128 -8.59 15.80 10.03
C ALA A 128 -10.07 15.38 10.11
N VAL A 129 -10.40 14.23 9.54
CA VAL A 129 -11.77 13.69 9.62
C VAL A 129 -11.96 12.99 10.96
N SER A 130 -12.66 13.68 11.88
CA SER A 130 -12.92 13.19 13.24
C SER A 130 -13.90 12.00 13.30
N GLU A 131 -14.74 11.85 12.30
CA GLU A 131 -15.79 10.82 12.24
C GLU A 131 -15.24 9.38 12.16
N GLN A 132 -13.95 9.23 11.88
CA GLN A 132 -13.27 7.93 11.82
C GLN A 132 -12.21 7.74 12.91
N ALA A 133 -12.34 8.44 14.01
CA ALA A 133 -11.45 8.27 15.17
C ALA A 133 -11.50 6.85 15.75
N GLU A 134 -12.63 6.17 15.58
CA GLU A 134 -12.81 4.77 15.99
C GLU A 134 -12.57 3.82 14.81
N PRO A 135 -11.67 2.85 14.93
CA PRO A 135 -11.49 1.85 13.89
C PRO A 135 -12.78 1.02 13.74
N ILE A 136 -13.18 0.73 12.51
CA ILE A 136 -14.35 -0.13 12.20
C ILE A 136 -14.23 -1.48 12.88
N ARG A 137 -13.01 -1.97 13.05
CA ARG A 137 -12.71 -3.21 13.79
C ARG A 137 -11.74 -2.94 14.92
N LYS A 138 -12.02 -3.52 16.07
CA LYS A 138 -11.11 -3.49 17.20
C LYS A 138 -9.82 -4.24 16.86
N GLU A 139 -8.72 -3.80 17.43
CA GLU A 139 -7.38 -4.35 17.21
C GLU A 139 -7.32 -5.88 17.39
N LYS A 140 -8.01 -6.41 18.39
CA LYS A 140 -8.13 -7.84 18.65
C LYS A 140 -8.68 -8.67 17.48
N HIS A 141 -9.37 -8.04 16.54
CA HIS A 141 -9.93 -8.72 15.39
C HIS A 141 -8.91 -9.02 14.28
N TYR A 142 -7.73 -8.45 14.36
CA TYR A 142 -6.63 -8.73 13.43
C TYR A 142 -5.68 -9.83 13.92
N ASN A 143 -5.70 -10.13 15.20
CA ASN A 143 -4.88 -11.20 15.76
C ASN A 143 -5.59 -12.56 15.58
N LYS A 144 -4.87 -13.58 15.09
CA LYS A 144 -5.43 -14.90 14.78
C LYS A 144 -6.02 -15.62 15.98
N ASP A 145 -5.47 -15.39 17.17
CA ASP A 145 -5.89 -16.10 18.40
C ASP A 145 -7.03 -15.40 19.13
N LYS A 146 -7.25 -14.12 18.81
CA LYS A 146 -8.21 -13.25 19.47
C LYS A 146 -9.23 -12.65 18.52
N GLY A 147 -9.21 -13.05 17.24
CA GLY A 147 -9.94 -12.37 16.20
C GLY A 147 -11.33 -12.88 15.94
N ASP A 148 -12.08 -12.07 15.25
CA ASP A 148 -13.35 -12.36 14.62
C ASP A 148 -13.20 -13.46 13.55
N GLY A 149 -13.48 -14.69 13.90
CA GLY A 149 -13.33 -15.86 13.05
C GLY A 149 -14.05 -15.74 11.69
N PRO A 150 -15.31 -15.28 11.63
CA PRO A 150 -16.04 -15.07 10.37
C PRO A 150 -15.37 -14.03 9.47
N ALA A 151 -14.95 -12.90 10.02
CA ALA A 151 -14.31 -11.87 9.23
C ALA A 151 -12.93 -12.30 8.70
N ARG A 152 -12.18 -13.04 9.50
CA ARG A 152 -10.89 -13.61 9.07
C ARG A 152 -11.07 -14.62 7.95
N MET A 153 -12.11 -15.43 8.03
CA MET A 153 -12.45 -16.41 7.00
C MET A 153 -12.91 -15.73 5.71
N MET A 154 -13.71 -14.68 5.81
CA MET A 154 -14.20 -13.92 4.65
C MET A 154 -13.11 -13.10 3.95
N THR A 155 -12.19 -12.52 4.70
CA THR A 155 -11.11 -11.69 4.14
C THR A 155 -9.91 -12.49 3.67
N LYS A 156 -9.88 -13.80 3.95
CA LYS A 156 -8.74 -14.70 3.68
C LYS A 156 -7.40 -14.25 4.29
N PHE A 157 -7.38 -13.25 5.12
CA PHE A 157 -6.16 -12.75 5.75
C PHE A 157 -5.50 -13.78 6.67
N ARG A 158 -6.28 -14.71 7.21
CA ARG A 158 -5.74 -15.81 8.03
C ARG A 158 -4.85 -16.78 7.24
N THR A 159 -5.01 -16.78 5.94
CA THR A 159 -4.32 -17.72 5.04
C THR A 159 -3.62 -16.96 3.90
N TRP A 160 -3.12 -15.74 4.23
CA TRP A 160 -2.44 -14.92 3.24
C TRP A 160 -1.25 -15.65 2.60
N GLU A 161 -0.53 -16.50 3.35
CA GLU A 161 0.54 -17.33 2.82
C GLU A 161 0.05 -18.27 1.71
N LYS A 162 -1.18 -18.78 1.84
CA LYS A 162 -1.79 -19.65 0.81
C LYS A 162 -2.26 -18.88 -0.42
N SER A 163 -2.38 -17.56 -0.30
CA SER A 163 -2.75 -16.68 -1.41
C SER A 163 -1.53 -16.18 -2.17
N GLN A 164 -0.33 -16.51 -1.71
CA GLN A 164 0.91 -16.22 -2.41
C GLN A 164 1.30 -17.42 -3.27
N SER A 165 1.68 -17.14 -4.51
CA SER A 165 2.37 -18.10 -5.35
C SER A 165 3.87 -17.90 -5.16
N LEU A 166 4.54 -18.90 -4.60
CA LEU A 166 5.99 -18.93 -4.58
C LEU A 166 6.46 -19.55 -5.89
N ILE A 167 7.30 -18.81 -6.60
CA ILE A 167 8.04 -19.33 -7.76
C ILE A 167 9.46 -19.51 -7.27
N GLU A 168 9.89 -20.75 -7.17
CA GLU A 168 11.26 -21.10 -6.89
C GLU A 168 11.97 -21.35 -8.21
N GLU A 169 13.05 -20.64 -8.45
CA GLU A 169 13.89 -20.80 -9.63
C GLU A 169 15.33 -21.05 -9.16
N ASP A 170 15.83 -22.23 -9.45
CA ASP A 170 17.24 -22.52 -9.26
C ASP A 170 18.02 -21.94 -10.45
N THR A 171 18.74 -20.86 -10.20
CA THR A 171 19.50 -20.14 -11.22
C THR A 171 20.93 -19.86 -10.75
N ALA A 172 21.87 -19.90 -11.69
CA ALA A 172 23.25 -19.48 -11.46
C ALA A 172 23.43 -17.95 -11.45
N GLU A 173 22.38 -17.19 -11.80
CA GLU A 173 22.40 -15.73 -11.76
C GLU A 173 22.45 -15.23 -10.33
N ASN A 174 23.12 -14.10 -10.12
CA ASN A 174 23.04 -13.40 -8.84
C ASN A 174 21.69 -12.70 -8.67
N PHE A 175 21.37 -12.31 -7.46
CA PHE A 175 20.09 -11.69 -7.10
C PHE A 175 19.76 -10.46 -7.95
N GLU A 176 20.72 -9.56 -8.18
CA GLU A 176 20.50 -8.33 -8.97
C GLU A 176 20.18 -8.65 -10.43
N ALA A 177 20.89 -9.62 -11.04
CA ALA A 177 20.62 -10.04 -12.42
C ALA A 177 19.22 -10.65 -12.57
N VAL A 178 18.75 -11.42 -11.58
CA VAL A 178 17.38 -11.94 -11.56
C VAL A 178 16.36 -10.81 -11.48
N VAL A 179 16.57 -9.85 -10.59
CA VAL A 179 15.68 -8.67 -10.45
C VAL A 179 15.64 -7.88 -11.75
N ASP A 180 16.78 -7.60 -12.36
CA ASP A 180 16.86 -6.83 -13.61
C ASP A 180 16.19 -7.56 -14.77
N ARG A 181 16.33 -8.88 -14.85
CA ARG A 181 15.62 -9.70 -15.83
C ARG A 181 14.10 -9.65 -15.65
N VAL A 182 13.63 -9.74 -14.42
CA VAL A 182 12.19 -9.63 -14.11
C VAL A 182 11.66 -8.25 -14.48
N VAL A 183 12.36 -7.19 -14.11
CA VAL A 183 12.00 -5.80 -14.44
C VAL A 183 11.94 -5.61 -15.96
N ALA A 184 12.98 -6.02 -16.68
CA ALA A 184 13.04 -5.90 -18.14
C ALA A 184 11.87 -6.60 -18.85
N ARG A 185 11.47 -7.79 -18.38
CA ARG A 185 10.31 -8.51 -18.94
C ARG A 185 8.98 -7.83 -18.64
N LEU A 186 8.83 -7.24 -17.46
CA LEU A 186 7.65 -6.45 -17.10
C LEU A 186 7.55 -5.19 -17.98
N GLU A 187 8.65 -4.47 -18.15
CA GLU A 187 8.72 -3.27 -18.99
C GLU A 187 8.52 -3.57 -20.48
N ALA A 188 8.95 -4.72 -20.95
CA ALA A 188 8.69 -5.18 -22.31
C ALA A 188 7.23 -5.60 -22.55
N GLY A 189 6.39 -5.67 -21.51
CA GLY A 189 5.00 -6.11 -21.62
C GLY A 189 4.83 -7.59 -21.95
N GLU A 190 5.86 -8.41 -21.72
CA GLU A 190 5.84 -9.84 -22.02
C GLU A 190 4.88 -10.66 -21.14
N ILE A 191 4.40 -10.03 -20.06
CA ILE A 191 3.47 -10.65 -19.10
C ILE A 191 2.08 -10.12 -19.37
N SER A 192 1.50 -10.55 -20.46
CA SER A 192 0.09 -10.34 -20.81
C SER A 192 -0.50 -11.65 -21.31
N ASP A 193 -1.77 -11.87 -21.06
CA ASP A 193 -2.52 -13.01 -21.58
C ASP A 193 -3.95 -12.57 -22.00
N GLU A 194 -4.75 -13.51 -22.47
CA GLU A 194 -6.14 -13.21 -22.88
C GLU A 194 -7.01 -12.69 -21.73
N THR A 195 -6.69 -13.07 -20.49
CA THR A 195 -7.41 -12.62 -19.29
C THR A 195 -7.02 -11.18 -18.91
N PHE A 196 -5.74 -10.84 -19.14
CA PHE A 196 -5.15 -9.53 -18.88
C PHE A 196 -4.50 -8.98 -20.15
N PRO A 197 -5.31 -8.44 -21.09
CA PRO A 197 -4.82 -8.03 -22.42
C PRO A 197 -3.88 -6.83 -22.38
N TYR A 198 -3.79 -6.16 -21.22
CA TYR A 198 -2.85 -5.06 -20.99
C TYR A 198 -1.68 -5.59 -20.17
N GLY A 199 -0.47 -5.21 -20.53
CA GLY A 199 0.73 -5.53 -19.76
C GLY A 199 0.68 -4.98 -18.35
N TRP A 200 1.46 -5.59 -17.46
CA TRP A 200 1.68 -5.07 -16.12
C TRP A 200 2.64 -3.89 -16.19
N GLU A 201 2.35 -2.85 -15.42
CA GLU A 201 3.17 -1.64 -15.32
C GLU A 201 3.82 -1.57 -13.95
N ILE A 202 5.11 -1.23 -13.92
CA ILE A 202 5.85 -1.04 -12.67
C ILE A 202 5.51 0.33 -12.10
N VAL A 203 4.99 0.35 -10.88
CA VAL A 203 4.73 1.57 -10.10
C VAL A 203 5.93 1.94 -9.25
N THR A 204 6.51 0.92 -8.59
CA THR A 204 7.66 1.13 -7.69
C THR A 204 8.61 -0.05 -7.73
N ARG A 205 9.90 0.23 -7.57
CA ARG A 205 10.95 -0.74 -7.28
C ARG A 205 11.64 -0.32 -5.98
N ILE A 206 11.45 -1.09 -4.93
CA ILE A 206 11.94 -0.75 -3.59
C ILE A 206 12.92 -1.83 -3.11
N PRO A 207 14.22 -1.56 -3.08
CA PRO A 207 15.17 -2.45 -2.41
C PRO A 207 14.93 -2.35 -0.90
N VAL A 208 14.36 -3.41 -0.33
CA VAL A 208 14.01 -3.47 1.09
C VAL A 208 15.19 -3.97 1.92
N ARG A 209 15.93 -4.92 1.33
CA ARG A 209 17.14 -5.53 1.89
C ARG A 209 18.08 -5.91 0.76
N ASP A 210 19.28 -6.34 1.09
CA ASP A 210 20.27 -6.78 0.10
C ASP A 210 19.82 -8.04 -0.67
N ASP A 211 18.89 -8.81 -0.08
CA ASP A 211 18.32 -10.05 -0.65
C ASP A 211 16.82 -9.94 -0.97
N ALA A 212 16.23 -8.76 -0.90
CA ALA A 212 14.80 -8.58 -1.15
C ALA A 212 14.48 -7.23 -1.80
N VAL A 213 13.81 -7.29 -2.95
CA VAL A 213 13.24 -6.14 -3.66
C VAL A 213 11.72 -6.30 -3.72
N TYR A 214 11.00 -5.25 -3.36
CA TYR A 214 9.58 -5.15 -3.60
C TYR A 214 9.34 -4.45 -4.95
N ILE A 215 8.58 -5.10 -5.84
CA ILE A 215 8.14 -4.53 -7.10
C ILE A 215 6.63 -4.38 -7.04
N GLY A 216 6.17 -3.13 -6.97
CA GLY A 216 4.75 -2.79 -7.00
C GLY A 216 4.28 -2.69 -8.44
N LEU A 217 3.23 -3.42 -8.77
CA LEU A 217 2.68 -3.49 -10.11
C LEU A 217 1.24 -2.96 -10.14
N THR A 218 0.87 -2.40 -11.28
CA THR A 218 -0.51 -2.14 -11.63
C THR A 218 -0.87 -2.73 -12.99
N ASN A 219 -2.17 -2.82 -13.26
CA ASN A 219 -2.68 -3.22 -14.55
C ASN A 219 -3.91 -2.36 -14.90
N PRO A 220 -3.92 -1.67 -16.05
CA PRO A 220 -5.00 -0.76 -16.44
C PRO A 220 -6.40 -1.40 -16.43
N TYR A 221 -6.49 -2.65 -16.81
CA TYR A 221 -7.76 -3.38 -16.82
C TYR A 221 -8.29 -3.64 -15.41
N ILE A 222 -7.40 -3.99 -14.47
CA ILE A 222 -7.78 -4.20 -13.07
C ILE A 222 -8.18 -2.88 -12.43
N GLU A 223 -7.42 -1.81 -12.65
CA GLU A 223 -7.74 -0.48 -12.12
C GLU A 223 -9.15 -0.06 -12.53
N ASN A 224 -9.44 -0.10 -13.84
CA ASN A 224 -10.74 0.27 -14.38
C ASN A 224 -11.89 -0.54 -13.74
N ARG A 225 -11.73 -1.86 -13.63
CA ARG A 225 -12.74 -2.72 -13.00
C ARG A 225 -12.93 -2.45 -11.51
N MET A 226 -11.85 -2.20 -10.78
CA MET A 226 -11.94 -1.91 -9.34
C MET A 226 -12.67 -0.59 -9.08
N VAL A 227 -12.43 0.43 -9.91
CA VAL A 227 -13.15 1.71 -9.81
C VAL A 227 -14.63 1.53 -10.09
N HIS A 228 -15.01 0.77 -11.12
CA HIS A 228 -16.42 0.48 -11.43
C HIS A 228 -17.13 -0.25 -10.28
N ILE A 229 -16.50 -1.25 -9.67
CA ILE A 229 -17.09 -1.95 -8.52
C ILE A 229 -17.35 -0.96 -7.38
N ASN A 230 -16.39 -0.09 -7.08
CA ASN A 230 -16.53 0.89 -6.01
C ASN A 230 -17.62 1.94 -6.30
N SER A 231 -17.75 2.40 -7.54
CA SER A 231 -18.78 3.36 -7.93
C SER A 231 -20.20 2.77 -7.92
N SER A 232 -20.35 1.47 -8.09
CA SER A 232 -21.63 0.78 -8.08
C SER A 232 -22.21 0.56 -6.68
N PHE A 233 -21.41 0.76 -5.63
CA PHE A 233 -21.82 0.63 -4.23
C PHE A 233 -22.03 1.97 -3.50
N ARG A 234 -22.23 3.04 -4.26
CA ARG A 234 -22.55 4.37 -3.73
C ARG A 234 -24.04 4.54 -3.47
#